data_c92d2bbbc234a8110a8729c5e448930a
#
_entry.id   c92d2bbbc234a8110a8729c5e448930a
#
_cell.length_a   1.000
_cell.length_b   1.000
_cell.length_c   1.000
_cell.angle_alpha   90.00
_cell.angle_beta   90.00
_cell.angle_gamma   90.00
#
_symmetry.space_group_name_H-M   'P 1'
#
loop_
_entity.id
_entity.type
_entity.pdbx_description
1 polymer ?
#
loop_
_entity_poly.entity_id
_entity_poly.type
_entity_poly.pdbx_seq_one_letter_code
_entity_poly.pdbx_strand_id
1 'polypeptide(L)'
;WGINNLPDRFNVQGFGDFVPVVDRIKIIGETHGIDGIELHLPTEINDSNVDEIEKVLNDYNLQMVQLCGHTWTDKQYKNGALADLDPKIRQSAIDRVKAALDMGTRFNVPISVLWPATDGSDFPLQSDYLELYKLYIDSVQQILAYLHQNNYTTKICLEPKPFEPRSHILYGTTGQALCLVNEMNDPSFGINIDIGHSLIAGENVEDQVALICRYGKLFHTHFDDNDQQADIDLPPGTVNFIRLVSIMYVLDQVGYDGWYGLDLFPYRDDPIKFMALSVENLNLAKSVVTLMKERGAEELRAQSGKGPEMSILIRDCIREAK
;
A
#
# COMPACT_ATOMS: atom_id res chain seq x y z
N TRP A 1 10.19 3.33 2.81
CA TRP A 1 10.95 3.43 1.55
C TRP A 1 11.34 4.88 1.23
N GLY A 2 10.40 5.79 1.09
CA GLY A 2 10.51 7.11 0.48
C GLY A 2 11.66 8.03 0.91
N ILE A 3 12.34 7.77 2.03
CA ILE A 3 13.53 8.51 2.49
C ILE A 3 14.63 7.54 2.86
N ASN A 4 15.22 6.90 1.89
CA ASN A 4 16.38 6.05 2.12
C ASN A 4 17.21 5.95 0.85
N ASN A 5 18.41 5.38 0.99
CA ASN A 5 19.18 4.92 -0.16
C ASN A 5 18.51 3.67 -0.70
N LEU A 6 17.83 3.79 -1.83
CA LEU A 6 17.09 2.71 -2.45
C LEU A 6 17.94 2.01 -3.51
N PRO A 7 18.25 0.71 -3.34
CA PRO A 7 18.89 -0.07 -4.38
C PRO A 7 17.91 -0.33 -5.51
N ASP A 8 18.40 -0.37 -6.73
CA ASP A 8 17.67 -0.88 -7.87
C ASP A 8 18.32 -2.16 -8.42
N ARG A 9 17.66 -2.78 -9.39
CA ARG A 9 18.13 -4.00 -10.03
C ARG A 9 19.55 -3.89 -10.64
N PHE A 10 19.96 -2.69 -11.00
CA PHE A 10 21.23 -2.42 -11.70
C PHE A 10 22.24 -1.68 -10.81
N ASN A 11 21.80 -1.09 -9.71
CA ASN A 11 22.64 -0.47 -8.71
C ASN A 11 22.22 -0.91 -7.30
N VAL A 12 22.78 -2.05 -6.88
CA VAL A 12 22.46 -2.64 -5.56
C VAL A 12 22.95 -1.81 -4.36
N GLN A 13 23.81 -0.82 -4.60
CA GLN A 13 24.27 0.11 -3.56
C GLN A 13 23.38 1.34 -3.44
N GLY A 14 22.42 1.52 -4.39
CA GLY A 14 21.60 2.73 -4.47
C GLY A 14 22.38 3.94 -4.99
N PHE A 15 21.69 5.06 -5.15
CA PHE A 15 22.26 6.31 -5.66
C PHE A 15 22.44 7.39 -4.58
N GLY A 16 21.82 7.21 -3.42
CA GLY A 16 21.90 8.12 -2.29
C GLY A 16 22.71 7.58 -1.12
N ASP A 17 22.75 8.30 -0.03
CA ASP A 17 23.33 7.86 1.23
C ASP A 17 22.30 7.13 2.08
N PHE A 18 22.78 6.18 2.88
CA PHE A 18 21.91 5.51 3.87
C PHE A 18 21.47 6.50 4.94
N VAL A 19 20.17 6.58 5.19
CA VAL A 19 19.59 7.41 6.24
C VAL A 19 19.02 6.52 7.35
N PRO A 20 19.51 6.62 8.61
CA PRO A 20 18.97 5.88 9.74
C PRO A 20 17.46 6.14 9.92
N VAL A 21 16.71 5.12 10.35
CA VAL A 21 15.24 5.21 10.47
C VAL A 21 14.77 6.39 11.33
N VAL A 22 15.44 6.66 12.43
CA VAL A 22 15.09 7.79 13.32
C VAL A 22 15.27 9.14 12.61
N ASP A 23 16.32 9.29 11.79
CA ASP A 23 16.53 10.51 11.02
C ASP A 23 15.55 10.64 9.85
N ARG A 24 15.14 9.50 9.24
CA ARG A 24 14.04 9.49 8.27
C ARG A 24 12.73 9.98 8.90
N ILE A 25 12.40 9.54 10.11
CA ILE A 25 11.21 9.98 10.83
C ILE A 25 11.25 11.49 11.13
N LYS A 26 12.40 12.04 11.51
CA LYS A 26 12.57 13.49 11.70
C LYS A 26 12.31 14.26 10.40
N ILE A 27 12.90 13.81 9.29
CA ILE A 27 12.70 14.42 7.97
C ILE A 27 11.20 14.40 7.60
N ILE A 28 10.52 13.28 7.81
CA ILE A 28 9.07 13.17 7.59
C ILE A 28 8.31 14.16 8.49
N GLY A 29 8.63 14.22 9.78
CA GLY A 29 8.01 15.14 10.72
C GLY A 29 8.19 16.61 10.41
N GLU A 30 9.28 16.96 9.70
CA GLU A 30 9.53 18.30 9.20
C GLU A 30 8.85 18.56 7.84
N THR A 31 8.35 17.51 7.16
CA THR A 31 7.67 17.64 5.88
C THR A 31 6.19 17.98 6.11
N HIS A 32 5.78 19.12 5.58
CA HIS A 32 4.43 19.64 5.80
C HIS A 32 3.36 18.75 5.15
N GLY A 33 2.30 18.43 5.91
CA GLY A 33 1.14 17.69 5.41
C GLY A 33 1.26 16.16 5.50
N ILE A 34 2.25 15.66 6.26
CA ILE A 34 2.37 14.24 6.60
C ILE A 34 2.08 14.06 8.09
N ASP A 35 1.13 13.19 8.42
CA ASP A 35 0.63 12.99 9.79
C ASP A 35 1.01 11.61 10.35
N GLY A 36 1.56 10.72 9.52
CA GLY A 36 1.88 9.36 9.92
C GLY A 36 2.99 8.72 9.14
N ILE A 37 3.42 7.55 9.62
CA ILE A 37 4.47 6.75 9.00
C ILE A 37 4.09 5.28 8.97
N GLU A 38 4.76 4.56 8.08
CA GLU A 38 4.70 3.12 7.93
C GLU A 38 6.09 2.51 8.05
N LEU A 39 6.23 1.44 8.81
CA LEU A 39 7.51 0.79 9.08
C LEU A 39 7.43 -0.74 8.93
N HIS A 40 8.61 -1.36 8.81
CA HIS A 40 8.79 -2.79 8.62
C HIS A 40 9.60 -3.42 9.77
N LEU A 41 9.05 -4.48 10.38
CA LEU A 41 9.75 -5.29 11.37
C LEU A 41 10.43 -6.49 10.68
N PRO A 42 11.70 -6.81 10.95
CA PRO A 42 12.62 -6.16 11.90
C PRO A 42 13.58 -5.15 11.25
N THR A 43 13.41 -4.86 9.96
CA THR A 43 14.41 -4.12 9.15
C THR A 43 14.52 -2.64 9.51
N GLU A 44 13.41 -2.03 9.93
CA GLU A 44 13.35 -0.60 10.28
C GLU A 44 13.10 -0.40 11.77
N ILE A 45 12.20 -1.20 12.36
CA ILE A 45 11.93 -1.19 13.80
C ILE A 45 12.16 -2.58 14.39
N ASN A 46 12.77 -2.62 15.57
CA ASN A 46 13.03 -3.83 16.34
C ASN A 46 13.29 -3.47 17.81
N ASP A 47 13.52 -4.47 18.67
CA ASP A 47 13.70 -4.27 20.11
C ASP A 47 14.88 -3.34 20.47
N SER A 48 15.84 -3.15 19.57
CA SER A 48 17.01 -2.31 19.86
C SER A 48 16.77 -0.81 19.63
N ASN A 49 15.75 -0.43 18.84
CA ASN A 49 15.50 0.97 18.45
C ASN A 49 14.07 1.44 18.72
N VAL A 50 13.18 0.57 19.19
CA VAL A 50 11.76 0.87 19.39
C VAL A 50 11.52 2.06 20.33
N ASP A 51 12.31 2.20 21.41
CA ASP A 51 12.17 3.31 22.36
C ASP A 51 12.56 4.65 21.74
N GLU A 52 13.58 4.67 20.88
CA GLU A 52 14.00 5.87 20.17
C GLU A 52 12.98 6.26 19.10
N ILE A 53 12.43 5.28 18.39
CA ILE A 53 11.35 5.51 17.40
C ILE A 53 10.11 6.08 18.09
N GLU A 54 9.67 5.50 19.20
CA GLU A 54 8.51 6.02 19.94
C GLU A 54 8.72 7.47 20.37
N LYS A 55 9.93 7.77 20.88
CA LYS A 55 10.27 9.13 21.28
C LYS A 55 10.17 10.11 20.11
N VAL A 56 10.77 9.80 18.98
CA VAL A 56 10.77 10.72 17.81
C VAL A 56 9.39 10.87 17.19
N LEU A 57 8.56 9.83 17.18
CA LEU A 57 7.17 9.93 16.75
C LEU A 57 6.38 10.90 17.64
N ASN A 58 6.56 10.82 18.96
CA ASN A 58 5.92 11.73 19.91
C ASN A 58 6.45 13.17 19.76
N ASP A 59 7.77 13.35 19.56
CA ASP A 59 8.40 14.67 19.39
C ASP A 59 7.81 15.42 18.16
N TYR A 60 7.46 14.69 17.09
CA TYR A 60 6.88 15.24 15.85
C TYR A 60 5.37 15.06 15.71
N ASN A 61 4.70 14.48 16.72
CA ASN A 61 3.26 14.18 16.69
C ASN A 61 2.85 13.34 15.46
N LEU A 62 3.67 12.36 15.10
CA LEU A 62 3.39 11.42 14.01
C LEU A 62 2.75 10.14 14.54
N GLN A 63 1.76 9.62 13.82
CA GLN A 63 1.17 8.31 14.10
C GLN A 63 1.91 7.20 13.33
N MET A 64 2.19 6.06 13.98
CA MET A 64 2.54 4.85 13.24
C MET A 64 1.26 4.23 12.68
N VAL A 65 1.07 4.36 11.38
CA VAL A 65 -0.16 3.94 10.67
C VAL A 65 -0.12 2.47 10.33
N GLN A 66 1.02 1.99 9.89
CA GLN A 66 1.21 0.62 9.48
C GLN A 66 2.51 0.07 10.06
N LEU A 67 2.44 -1.19 10.52
CA LEU A 67 3.61 -1.99 10.85
C LEU A 67 3.42 -3.39 10.31
N CYS A 68 4.29 -3.80 9.40
CA CYS A 68 4.21 -5.14 8.81
C CYS A 68 5.45 -5.99 9.13
N GLY A 69 5.26 -7.30 9.09
CA GLY A 69 6.34 -8.27 9.14
C GLY A 69 7.05 -8.37 7.79
N HIS A 70 8.29 -7.93 7.69
CA HIS A 70 9.07 -7.91 6.46
C HIS A 70 9.50 -9.33 6.03
N THR A 71 8.89 -9.87 5.00
CA THR A 71 9.08 -11.26 4.56
C THR A 71 9.62 -11.39 3.12
N TRP A 72 10.23 -10.37 2.54
CA TRP A 72 10.61 -10.37 1.11
C TRP A 72 12.10 -10.11 0.80
N THR A 73 12.87 -9.45 1.63
CA THR A 73 14.31 -9.23 1.35
C THR A 73 15.25 -10.21 2.05
N ASP A 74 14.79 -10.93 3.06
CA ASP A 74 15.60 -11.94 3.74
C ASP A 74 15.79 -13.14 2.79
N LYS A 75 17.06 -13.55 2.63
CA LYS A 75 17.45 -14.65 1.72
C LYS A 75 16.71 -15.98 1.97
N GLN A 76 16.19 -16.21 3.17
CA GLN A 76 15.43 -17.42 3.48
C GLN A 76 14.11 -17.45 2.71
N TYR A 77 13.50 -16.30 2.42
CA TYR A 77 12.23 -16.18 1.71
C TYR A 77 12.36 -16.12 0.18
N LYS A 78 13.53 -16.42 -0.36
CA LYS A 78 13.80 -16.32 -1.81
C LYS A 78 12.86 -17.16 -2.70
N ASN A 79 12.23 -18.20 -2.17
CA ASN A 79 11.31 -19.07 -2.93
C ASN A 79 9.85 -18.91 -2.51
N GLY A 80 9.59 -18.17 -1.47
CA GLY A 80 8.29 -17.94 -0.87
C GLY A 80 8.42 -17.60 0.61
N ALA A 81 7.36 -17.11 1.20
CA ALA A 81 7.24 -16.78 2.62
C ALA A 81 6.02 -17.49 3.23
N LEU A 82 4.82 -16.91 3.10
CA LEU A 82 3.58 -17.48 3.65
C LEU A 82 3.08 -18.70 2.86
N ALA A 83 3.52 -18.89 1.62
CA ALA A 83 3.21 -20.05 0.79
C ALA A 83 4.43 -20.96 0.51
N ASP A 84 5.58 -20.77 1.17
CA ASP A 84 6.76 -21.61 0.93
C ASP A 84 6.45 -23.09 1.22
N LEU A 85 6.97 -23.99 0.41
CA LEU A 85 6.79 -25.44 0.58
C LEU A 85 7.47 -25.98 1.84
N ASP A 86 8.54 -25.33 2.32
CA ASP A 86 9.19 -25.67 3.59
C ASP A 86 8.36 -25.12 4.76
N PRO A 87 7.79 -26.00 5.62
CA PRO A 87 6.97 -25.55 6.75
C PRO A 87 7.76 -24.71 7.76
N LYS A 88 9.09 -24.83 7.83
CA LYS A 88 9.91 -24.02 8.72
C LYS A 88 10.02 -22.58 8.22
N ILE A 89 10.13 -22.39 6.90
CA ILE A 89 10.14 -21.06 6.28
C ILE A 89 8.79 -20.40 6.46
N ARG A 90 7.69 -21.11 6.18
CA ARG A 90 6.32 -20.60 6.42
C ARG A 90 6.12 -20.19 7.87
N GLN A 91 6.50 -21.06 8.83
CA GLN A 91 6.35 -20.74 10.25
C GLN A 91 7.15 -19.49 10.62
N SER A 92 8.38 -19.34 10.12
CA SER A 92 9.21 -18.16 10.33
C SER A 92 8.53 -16.88 9.79
N ALA A 93 7.86 -16.96 8.63
CA ALA A 93 7.12 -15.83 8.07
C ALA A 93 5.89 -15.48 8.92
N ILE A 94 5.11 -16.49 9.32
CA ILE A 94 3.96 -16.32 10.23
C ILE A 94 4.39 -15.69 11.55
N ASP A 95 5.48 -16.18 12.16
CA ASP A 95 5.98 -15.65 13.43
C ASP A 95 6.47 -14.21 13.29
N ARG A 96 7.04 -13.84 12.14
CA ARG A 96 7.44 -12.46 11.86
C ARG A 96 6.24 -11.51 11.77
N VAL A 97 5.16 -11.93 11.13
CA VAL A 97 3.91 -11.14 11.10
C VAL A 97 3.33 -11.03 12.51
N LYS A 98 3.28 -12.11 13.29
CA LYS A 98 2.82 -12.08 14.67
C LYS A 98 3.65 -11.12 15.53
N ALA A 99 4.97 -11.13 15.38
CA ALA A 99 5.86 -10.20 16.08
C ALA A 99 5.60 -8.74 15.71
N ALA A 100 5.25 -8.45 14.44
CA ALA A 100 4.84 -7.11 14.03
C ALA A 100 3.50 -6.70 14.67
N LEU A 101 2.54 -7.61 14.77
CA LEU A 101 1.28 -7.35 15.48
C LEU A 101 1.53 -7.07 16.97
N ASP A 102 2.39 -7.85 17.63
CA ASP A 102 2.76 -7.66 19.04
C ASP A 102 3.40 -6.28 19.26
N MET A 103 4.40 -5.94 18.46
CA MET A 103 5.06 -4.63 18.53
C MET A 103 4.09 -3.49 18.19
N GLY A 104 3.19 -3.70 17.25
CA GLY A 104 2.17 -2.73 16.83
C GLY A 104 1.24 -2.30 17.95
N THR A 105 1.02 -3.15 18.96
CA THR A 105 0.17 -2.82 20.11
C THR A 105 0.71 -1.63 20.91
N ARG A 106 2.02 -1.48 20.99
CA ARG A 106 2.69 -0.36 21.68
C ARG A 106 2.32 1.00 21.06
N PHE A 107 2.10 1.03 19.76
CA PHE A 107 1.81 2.23 18.99
C PHE A 107 0.32 2.36 18.62
N ASN A 108 -0.52 1.42 19.05
CA ASN A 108 -1.92 1.31 18.60
C ASN A 108 -2.05 1.29 17.07
N VAL A 109 -1.18 0.55 16.39
CA VAL A 109 -1.11 0.52 14.94
C VAL A 109 -2.42 -0.01 14.35
N PRO A 110 -3.11 0.78 13.49
CA PRO A 110 -4.39 0.35 12.94
C PRO A 110 -4.27 -0.68 11.82
N ILE A 111 -3.17 -0.70 11.07
CA ILE A 111 -3.01 -1.49 9.85
C ILE A 111 -1.74 -2.35 9.90
N SER A 112 -1.84 -3.59 9.42
CA SER A 112 -0.69 -4.44 9.09
C SER A 112 -0.91 -5.04 7.71
N VAL A 113 0.04 -4.81 6.79
CA VAL A 113 -0.05 -5.26 5.40
C VAL A 113 0.64 -6.60 5.22
N LEU A 114 -0.01 -7.50 4.48
CA LEU A 114 0.55 -8.71 3.92
C LEU A 114 0.76 -8.49 2.42
N TRP A 115 2.00 -8.27 2.04
CA TRP A 115 2.40 -8.24 0.64
C TRP A 115 3.00 -9.59 0.26
N PRO A 116 2.39 -10.36 -0.69
CA PRO A 116 2.85 -11.70 -1.05
C PRO A 116 4.25 -11.74 -1.67
N ALA A 117 4.70 -10.66 -2.30
CA ALA A 117 6.07 -10.45 -2.80
C ALA A 117 6.77 -11.69 -3.38
N THR A 118 7.37 -12.52 -2.51
CA THR A 118 8.14 -13.71 -2.90
C THR A 118 7.26 -14.95 -3.10
N ASP A 119 6.00 -14.93 -2.68
CA ASP A 119 5.06 -16.03 -2.86
C ASP A 119 4.54 -16.04 -4.30
N GLY A 120 4.97 -17.01 -5.11
CA GLY A 120 4.63 -17.08 -6.53
C GLY A 120 5.59 -17.94 -7.35
N SER A 121 5.79 -17.60 -8.61
CA SER A 121 6.68 -18.33 -9.51
C SER A 121 7.32 -17.44 -10.57
N ASP A 122 8.45 -17.92 -11.14
CA ASP A 122 9.17 -17.28 -12.26
C ASP A 122 9.15 -18.11 -13.54
N PHE A 123 9.02 -19.44 -13.42
CA PHE A 123 9.07 -20.35 -14.54
C PHE A 123 7.78 -21.12 -14.73
N PRO A 124 7.42 -21.48 -15.97
CA PRO A 124 6.30 -22.39 -16.21
C PRO A 124 6.49 -23.71 -15.46
N LEU A 125 5.42 -24.17 -14.79
CA LEU A 125 5.40 -25.41 -13.99
C LEU A 125 6.39 -25.45 -12.81
N GLN A 126 6.93 -24.33 -12.40
CA GLN A 126 7.80 -24.24 -11.23
C GLN A 126 7.04 -24.57 -9.94
N SER A 127 5.78 -24.19 -9.88
CA SER A 127 4.95 -24.28 -8.66
C SER A 127 3.63 -25.00 -8.91
N ASP A 128 3.19 -25.77 -7.93
CA ASP A 128 1.80 -26.22 -7.84
C ASP A 128 0.96 -25.10 -7.20
N TYR A 129 0.26 -24.34 -8.02
CA TYR A 129 -0.55 -23.22 -7.55
C TYR A 129 -1.69 -23.66 -6.60
N LEU A 130 -2.26 -24.87 -6.74
CA LEU A 130 -3.28 -25.33 -5.82
C LEU A 130 -2.70 -25.54 -4.42
N GLU A 131 -1.49 -26.07 -4.32
CA GLU A 131 -0.80 -26.21 -3.04
C GLU A 131 -0.37 -24.85 -2.48
N LEU A 132 0.18 -23.92 -3.33
CA LEU A 132 0.56 -22.60 -2.86
C LEU A 132 -0.64 -21.82 -2.29
N TYR A 133 -1.78 -21.82 -2.96
CA TYR A 133 -3.01 -21.19 -2.45
C TYR A 133 -3.41 -21.75 -1.10
N LYS A 134 -3.44 -23.08 -0.96
CA LYS A 134 -3.76 -23.74 0.31
C LYS A 134 -2.80 -23.32 1.42
N LEU A 135 -1.50 -23.34 1.17
CA LEU A 135 -0.48 -22.96 2.16
C LEU A 135 -0.59 -21.49 2.57
N TYR A 136 -0.86 -20.60 1.62
CA TYR A 136 -1.08 -19.18 1.91
C TYR A 136 -2.34 -18.96 2.77
N ILE A 137 -3.44 -19.62 2.42
CA ILE A 137 -4.70 -19.62 3.18
C ILE A 137 -4.46 -20.09 4.62
N ASP A 138 -3.81 -21.25 4.79
CA ASP A 138 -3.49 -21.81 6.12
C ASP A 138 -2.64 -20.83 6.95
N SER A 139 -1.69 -20.13 6.32
CA SER A 139 -0.84 -19.14 6.99
C SER A 139 -1.63 -17.92 7.43
N VAL A 140 -2.49 -17.38 6.57
CA VAL A 140 -3.37 -16.25 6.90
C VAL A 140 -4.34 -16.61 8.01
N GLN A 141 -4.92 -17.82 8.00
CA GLN A 141 -5.79 -18.29 9.08
C GLN A 141 -5.08 -18.33 10.42
N GLN A 142 -3.82 -18.77 10.47
CA GLN A 142 -3.02 -18.78 11.70
C GLN A 142 -2.74 -17.36 12.21
N ILE A 143 -2.49 -16.40 11.31
CA ILE A 143 -2.27 -14.99 11.65
C ILE A 143 -3.56 -14.37 12.21
N LEU A 144 -4.70 -14.57 11.54
CA LEU A 144 -5.99 -14.07 11.99
C LEU A 144 -6.41 -14.69 13.34
N ALA A 145 -6.20 -15.99 13.49
CA ALA A 145 -6.46 -16.67 14.77
C ALA A 145 -5.60 -16.06 15.91
N TYR A 146 -4.34 -15.77 15.65
CA TYR A 146 -3.46 -15.12 16.62
C TYR A 146 -3.93 -13.71 16.98
N LEU A 147 -4.32 -12.91 15.98
CA LEU A 147 -4.87 -11.58 16.18
C LEU A 147 -6.09 -11.61 17.12
N HIS A 148 -7.04 -12.52 16.86
CA HIS A 148 -8.25 -12.65 17.68
C HIS A 148 -7.99 -13.20 19.07
N GLN A 149 -7.09 -14.20 19.21
CA GLN A 149 -6.72 -14.77 20.53
C GLN A 149 -6.10 -13.71 21.46
N ASN A 150 -5.41 -12.74 20.91
CA ASN A 150 -4.80 -11.64 21.66
C ASN A 150 -5.69 -10.38 21.74
N ASN A 151 -6.89 -10.40 21.17
CA ASN A 151 -7.82 -9.26 21.10
C ASN A 151 -7.21 -8.01 20.47
N TYR A 152 -6.36 -8.17 19.45
CA TYR A 152 -5.77 -7.05 18.73
C TYR A 152 -6.81 -6.38 17.84
N THR A 153 -6.77 -5.05 17.77
CA THR A 153 -7.69 -4.24 16.97
C THR A 153 -7.14 -3.89 15.58
N THR A 154 -5.87 -4.18 15.34
CA THR A 154 -5.20 -3.99 14.05
C THR A 154 -5.96 -4.70 12.94
N LYS A 155 -6.14 -4.04 11.80
CA LYS A 155 -6.69 -4.65 10.59
C LYS A 155 -5.55 -5.20 9.73
N ILE A 156 -5.73 -6.40 9.21
CA ILE A 156 -4.78 -7.03 8.29
C ILE A 156 -5.26 -6.77 6.87
N CYS A 157 -4.37 -6.26 6.03
CA CYS A 157 -4.65 -5.98 4.62
C CYS A 157 -3.80 -6.85 3.71
N LEU A 158 -4.42 -7.50 2.74
CA LEU A 158 -3.70 -8.06 1.60
C LEU A 158 -3.43 -6.94 0.58
N GLU A 159 -2.18 -6.86 0.13
CA GLU A 159 -1.77 -5.92 -0.92
C GLU A 159 -1.45 -6.69 -2.21
N PRO A 160 -2.32 -6.64 -3.23
CA PRO A 160 -2.08 -7.32 -4.50
C PRO A 160 -1.01 -6.61 -5.32
N LYS A 161 -0.09 -7.38 -5.92
CA LYS A 161 0.87 -6.96 -6.94
C LYS A 161 1.04 -8.07 -7.96
N PRO A 162 0.90 -7.82 -9.27
CA PRO A 162 0.88 -8.91 -10.26
C PRO A 162 2.24 -9.55 -10.48
N PHE A 163 3.31 -8.78 -10.41
CA PHE A 163 4.71 -9.20 -10.60
C PHE A 163 5.66 -8.23 -9.88
N GLU A 164 6.96 -8.51 -9.86
CA GLU A 164 7.99 -7.85 -9.05
C GLU A 164 7.82 -8.09 -7.53
N PRO A 165 8.78 -8.79 -6.90
CA PRO A 165 10.04 -9.30 -7.45
C PRO A 165 9.92 -10.60 -8.25
N ARG A 166 8.81 -11.32 -8.18
CA ARG A 166 8.57 -12.54 -8.97
C ARG A 166 7.92 -12.19 -10.31
N SER A 167 8.04 -13.09 -11.30
CA SER A 167 7.32 -12.94 -12.58
C SER A 167 5.80 -13.07 -12.41
N HIS A 168 5.36 -13.85 -11.44
CA HIS A 168 3.96 -14.04 -11.07
C HIS A 168 3.84 -14.15 -9.55
N ILE A 169 3.12 -13.24 -8.93
CA ILE A 169 2.86 -13.20 -7.48
C ILE A 169 1.46 -13.76 -7.22
N LEU A 170 1.29 -14.50 -6.12
CA LEU A 170 -0.03 -14.97 -5.70
C LEU A 170 -0.94 -13.79 -5.34
N TYR A 171 -2.22 -13.92 -5.70
CA TYR A 171 -3.21 -12.86 -5.43
C TYR A 171 -2.82 -11.50 -6.03
N GLY A 172 -2.20 -11.53 -7.22
CA GLY A 172 -1.59 -10.38 -7.87
C GLY A 172 -2.56 -9.35 -8.45
N THR A 173 -3.87 -9.57 -8.38
CA THR A 173 -4.91 -8.64 -8.83
C THR A 173 -5.96 -8.43 -7.74
N THR A 174 -6.66 -7.29 -7.81
CA THR A 174 -7.75 -6.97 -6.88
C THR A 174 -8.82 -8.06 -6.83
N GLY A 175 -9.20 -8.61 -7.97
CA GLY A 175 -10.20 -9.70 -8.02
C GLY A 175 -9.71 -10.96 -7.31
N GLN A 176 -8.45 -11.35 -7.47
CA GLN A 176 -7.85 -12.49 -6.77
C GLN A 176 -7.74 -12.22 -5.25
N ALA A 177 -7.34 -11.00 -4.85
CA ALA A 177 -7.30 -10.60 -3.46
C ALA A 177 -8.69 -10.66 -2.80
N LEU A 178 -9.73 -10.19 -3.49
CA LEU A 178 -11.11 -10.29 -3.01
C LEU A 178 -11.58 -11.73 -2.86
N CYS A 179 -11.15 -12.66 -3.72
CA CYS A 179 -11.45 -14.09 -3.53
C CYS A 179 -10.94 -14.58 -2.18
N LEU A 180 -9.69 -14.32 -1.83
CA LEU A 180 -9.12 -14.73 -0.55
C LEU A 180 -9.83 -14.04 0.62
N VAL A 181 -9.98 -12.72 0.56
CA VAL A 181 -10.58 -11.93 1.65
C VAL A 181 -12.02 -12.39 1.93
N ASN A 182 -12.79 -12.71 0.88
CA ASN A 182 -14.16 -13.23 1.04
C ASN A 182 -14.17 -14.68 1.53
N GLU A 183 -13.23 -15.53 1.09
CA GLU A 183 -13.09 -16.89 1.58
C GLU A 183 -12.76 -16.94 3.09
N MET A 184 -11.86 -16.04 3.55
CA MET A 184 -11.57 -15.89 4.97
C MET A 184 -12.79 -15.43 5.77
N ASN A 185 -13.64 -14.60 5.17
CA ASN A 185 -14.85 -14.04 5.79
C ASN A 185 -14.60 -13.44 7.19
N ASP A 186 -13.44 -12.82 7.38
CA ASP A 186 -13.02 -12.24 8.64
C ASP A 186 -13.19 -10.71 8.62
N PRO A 187 -13.83 -10.09 9.63
CA PRO A 187 -14.04 -8.65 9.68
C PRO A 187 -12.74 -7.84 9.89
N SER A 188 -11.65 -8.49 10.28
CA SER A 188 -10.33 -7.88 10.46
C SER A 188 -9.40 -8.07 9.27
N PHE A 189 -9.87 -8.75 8.19
CA PHE A 189 -9.10 -8.98 6.99
C PHE A 189 -9.74 -8.27 5.79
N GLY A 190 -8.94 -7.45 5.10
CA GLY A 190 -9.36 -6.63 3.97
C GLY A 190 -8.23 -6.41 2.98
N ILE A 191 -8.30 -5.32 2.24
CA ILE A 191 -7.38 -4.99 1.16
C ILE A 191 -6.74 -3.63 1.43
N ASN A 192 -5.43 -3.55 1.23
CA ASN A 192 -4.70 -2.36 0.88
C ASN A 192 -4.67 -2.29 -0.64
N ILE A 193 -5.32 -1.28 -1.24
CA ILE A 193 -5.18 -1.04 -2.67
C ILE A 193 -3.98 -0.13 -2.90
N ASP A 194 -3.00 -0.67 -3.61
CA ASP A 194 -1.90 0.10 -4.15
C ASP A 194 -2.22 0.49 -5.59
N ILE A 195 -2.10 1.80 -5.87
CA ILE A 195 -2.51 2.37 -7.15
C ILE A 195 -1.56 1.95 -8.26
N GLY A 196 -0.25 2.02 -8.03
CA GLY A 196 0.75 1.60 -9.00
C GLY A 196 0.66 0.11 -9.32
N HIS A 197 0.46 -0.73 -8.31
CA HIS A 197 0.23 -2.16 -8.50
C HIS A 197 -1.01 -2.45 -9.36
N SER A 198 -2.10 -1.75 -9.12
CA SER A 198 -3.32 -1.87 -9.93
C SER A 198 -3.09 -1.41 -11.38
N LEU A 199 -2.29 -0.35 -11.56
CA LEU A 199 -1.96 0.16 -12.90
C LEU A 199 -1.13 -0.84 -13.70
N ILE A 200 -0.09 -1.44 -13.13
CA ILE A 200 0.72 -2.46 -13.83
C ILE A 200 -0.05 -3.77 -14.02
N ALA A 201 -1.08 -4.04 -13.20
CA ALA A 201 -2.01 -5.15 -13.42
C ALA A 201 -2.98 -4.89 -14.58
N GLY A 202 -3.00 -3.69 -15.15
CA GLY A 202 -3.94 -3.27 -16.20
C GLY A 202 -5.37 -3.07 -15.69
N GLU A 203 -5.55 -2.83 -14.40
CA GLU A 203 -6.85 -2.63 -13.78
C GLU A 203 -7.31 -1.16 -13.89
N ASN A 204 -8.62 -0.94 -13.89
CA ASN A 204 -9.19 0.39 -13.69
C ASN A 204 -9.34 0.63 -12.18
N VAL A 205 -8.49 1.49 -11.60
CA VAL A 205 -8.39 1.69 -10.15
C VAL A 205 -9.71 2.17 -9.53
N GLU A 206 -10.43 3.04 -10.21
CA GLU A 206 -11.74 3.56 -9.75
C GLU A 206 -12.76 2.43 -9.58
N ASP A 207 -12.79 1.51 -10.55
CA ASP A 207 -13.66 0.32 -10.52
C ASP A 207 -13.23 -0.60 -9.37
N GLN A 208 -11.93 -0.81 -9.19
CA GLN A 208 -11.41 -1.66 -8.11
C GLN A 208 -11.73 -1.09 -6.72
N VAL A 209 -11.55 0.22 -6.50
CA VAL A 209 -11.96 0.89 -5.25
C VAL A 209 -13.45 0.66 -4.98
N ALA A 210 -14.29 0.91 -5.97
CA ALA A 210 -15.74 0.72 -5.84
C ALA A 210 -16.09 -0.75 -5.54
N LEU A 211 -15.42 -1.69 -6.21
CA LEU A 211 -15.63 -3.12 -6.01
C LEU A 211 -15.22 -3.55 -4.58
N ILE A 212 -14.04 -3.16 -4.10
CA ILE A 212 -13.58 -3.49 -2.74
C ILE A 212 -14.54 -2.91 -1.70
N CYS A 213 -14.96 -1.65 -1.89
CA CYS A 213 -15.91 -0.97 -1.00
C CYS A 213 -17.28 -1.64 -0.97
N ARG A 214 -17.76 -2.19 -2.09
CA ARG A 214 -19.00 -2.96 -2.15
C ARG A 214 -19.02 -4.14 -1.17
N TYR A 215 -17.85 -4.71 -0.86
CA TYR A 215 -17.67 -5.78 0.11
C TYR A 215 -17.29 -5.26 1.51
N GLY A 216 -17.12 -3.95 1.70
CA GLY A 216 -16.68 -3.35 2.97
C GLY A 216 -15.26 -3.76 3.35
N LYS A 217 -14.38 -3.95 2.37
CA LYS A 217 -13.05 -4.53 2.55
C LYS A 217 -11.89 -3.58 2.19
N LEU A 218 -12.14 -2.32 1.89
CA LEU A 218 -11.11 -1.30 1.72
C LEU A 218 -10.67 -0.79 3.10
N PHE A 219 -9.48 -1.18 3.53
CA PHE A 219 -8.96 -0.82 4.84
C PHE A 219 -7.79 0.15 4.76
N HIS A 220 -7.04 0.11 3.66
CA HIS A 220 -5.90 1.00 3.43
C HIS A 220 -5.70 1.29 1.96
N THR A 221 -4.91 2.33 1.67
CA THR A 221 -4.56 2.72 0.29
C THR A 221 -3.11 3.15 0.23
N HIS A 222 -2.37 2.72 -0.80
CA HIS A 222 -1.08 3.26 -1.18
C HIS A 222 -1.21 4.08 -2.46
N PHE A 223 -0.61 5.27 -2.42
CA PHE A 223 -0.65 6.24 -3.51
C PHE A 223 0.74 6.44 -4.09
N ASP A 224 0.85 6.13 -5.34
CA ASP A 224 1.95 6.36 -6.24
C ASP A 224 1.42 6.59 -7.66
N ASP A 225 2.29 6.64 -8.66
CA ASP A 225 1.94 6.67 -10.08
C ASP A 225 3.02 6.00 -10.92
N ASN A 226 2.64 5.43 -12.05
CA ASN A 226 3.55 4.86 -13.03
C ASN A 226 2.95 4.89 -14.44
N ASP A 227 3.79 4.57 -15.44
CA ASP A 227 3.40 4.53 -16.85
C ASP A 227 2.87 3.14 -17.31
N GLN A 228 2.57 2.24 -16.38
CA GLN A 228 2.11 0.87 -16.61
C GLN A 228 3.15 -0.08 -17.22
N GLN A 229 4.43 0.33 -17.30
CA GLN A 229 5.51 -0.53 -17.80
C GLN A 229 6.27 -1.21 -16.65
N ALA A 230 6.41 -0.53 -15.54
CA ALA A 230 7.06 -1.00 -14.33
C ALA A 230 6.51 -0.23 -13.13
N ASP A 231 6.63 -0.80 -11.96
CA ASP A 231 6.27 -0.14 -10.73
C ASP A 231 7.44 0.74 -10.28
N ILE A 232 7.38 2.01 -10.67
CA ILE A 232 8.45 2.98 -10.43
C ILE A 232 8.14 3.97 -9.31
N ASP A 233 7.00 3.81 -8.67
CA ASP A 233 6.55 4.48 -7.45
C ASP A 233 6.78 6.00 -7.47
N LEU A 234 6.31 6.67 -8.56
CA LEU A 234 6.38 8.12 -8.72
C LEU A 234 5.35 8.82 -7.83
N PRO A 235 5.52 10.13 -7.55
CA PRO A 235 4.49 10.89 -6.84
C PRO A 235 3.13 10.80 -7.53
N PRO A 236 2.03 10.56 -6.81
CA PRO A 236 0.70 10.39 -7.38
C PRO A 236 0.31 11.58 -8.27
N GLY A 237 -0.26 11.28 -9.43
CA GLY A 237 -0.71 12.26 -10.42
C GLY A 237 0.38 12.90 -11.29
N THR A 238 1.63 12.44 -11.22
CA THR A 238 2.71 12.96 -12.08
C THR A 238 2.65 12.42 -13.50
N VAL A 239 2.20 11.20 -13.68
CA VAL A 239 1.98 10.61 -15.01
C VAL A 239 0.57 10.92 -15.52
N ASN A 240 -0.45 10.79 -14.64
CA ASN A 240 -1.82 11.05 -15.04
C ASN A 240 -2.65 11.70 -13.93
N PHE A 241 -2.61 13.02 -13.85
CA PHE A 241 -3.34 13.78 -12.83
C PHE A 241 -4.87 13.63 -12.93
N ILE A 242 -5.42 13.45 -14.14
CA ILE A 242 -6.87 13.21 -14.30
C ILE A 242 -7.27 11.87 -13.67
N ARG A 243 -6.41 10.85 -13.78
CA ARG A 243 -6.63 9.56 -13.12
C ARG A 243 -6.62 9.73 -11.60
N LEU A 244 -5.68 10.48 -11.05
CA LEU A 244 -5.65 10.78 -9.61
C LEU A 244 -6.96 11.45 -9.15
N VAL A 245 -7.43 12.48 -9.87
CA VAL A 245 -8.72 13.14 -9.59
C VAL A 245 -9.87 12.14 -9.59
N SER A 246 -9.88 11.22 -10.55
CA SER A 246 -10.92 10.21 -10.73
C SER A 246 -10.95 9.21 -9.57
N ILE A 247 -9.77 8.73 -9.13
CA ILE A 247 -9.61 7.86 -7.97
C ILE A 247 -10.08 8.57 -6.69
N MET A 248 -9.62 9.80 -6.48
CA MET A 248 -10.00 10.62 -5.33
C MET A 248 -11.51 10.89 -5.30
N TYR A 249 -12.14 11.09 -6.47
CA TYR A 249 -13.59 11.26 -6.56
C TYR A 249 -14.35 10.01 -6.09
N VAL A 250 -13.89 8.81 -6.47
CA VAL A 250 -14.53 7.56 -6.05
C VAL A 250 -14.30 7.30 -4.56
N LEU A 251 -13.09 7.55 -4.04
CA LEU A 251 -12.81 7.44 -2.59
C LEU A 251 -13.71 8.37 -1.77
N ASP A 252 -13.88 9.64 -2.20
CA ASP A 252 -14.82 10.57 -1.56
C ASP A 252 -16.28 10.09 -1.67
N GLN A 253 -16.68 9.54 -2.82
CA GLN A 253 -18.05 9.02 -3.04
C GLN A 253 -18.36 7.83 -2.12
N VAL A 254 -17.42 6.94 -1.87
CA VAL A 254 -17.60 5.78 -0.98
C VAL A 254 -17.41 6.13 0.50
N GLY A 255 -17.05 7.38 0.80
CA GLY A 255 -16.83 7.87 2.16
C GLY A 255 -15.57 7.30 2.81
N TYR A 256 -14.51 7.10 2.03
CA TYR A 256 -13.23 6.63 2.58
C TYR A 256 -12.62 7.72 3.47
N ASP A 257 -12.43 7.39 4.74
CA ASP A 257 -11.89 8.27 5.78
C ASP A 257 -10.55 7.73 6.37
N GLY A 258 -9.96 6.76 5.69
CA GLY A 258 -8.70 6.15 6.06
C GLY A 258 -7.47 6.97 5.65
N TRP A 259 -6.32 6.36 5.76
CA TRP A 259 -5.03 6.95 5.43
C TRP A 259 -4.74 6.88 3.93
N TYR A 260 -4.07 7.90 3.44
CA TYR A 260 -3.49 7.98 2.10
C TYR A 260 -1.98 7.69 2.25
N GLY A 261 -1.60 6.42 2.24
CA GLY A 261 -0.20 6.00 2.31
C GLY A 261 0.55 6.41 1.05
N LEU A 262 1.80 6.80 1.19
CA LEU A 262 2.67 7.14 0.07
C LEU A 262 3.74 6.03 -0.05
N ASP A 263 3.55 5.12 -0.99
CA ASP A 263 4.59 4.15 -1.35
C ASP A 263 5.42 4.73 -2.50
N LEU A 264 6.60 5.23 -2.17
CA LEU A 264 7.41 6.04 -3.09
C LEU A 264 8.85 5.55 -3.16
N PHE A 265 9.43 5.56 -4.37
CA PHE A 265 10.82 5.20 -4.62
C PHE A 265 11.60 6.27 -5.36
N PRO A 266 12.05 7.32 -4.68
CA PRO A 266 12.85 8.40 -5.27
C PRO A 266 14.31 7.97 -5.53
N TYR A 267 14.51 6.99 -6.40
CA TYR A 267 15.83 6.39 -6.67
C TYR A 267 16.96 7.39 -6.95
N ARG A 268 16.65 8.49 -7.65
CA ARG A 268 17.63 9.44 -8.18
C ARG A 268 17.33 10.89 -7.81
N ASP A 269 16.16 11.12 -7.26
CA ASP A 269 15.64 12.44 -6.97
C ASP A 269 15.68 12.77 -5.48
N ASP A 270 15.45 14.02 -5.14
CA ASP A 270 15.36 14.50 -3.77
C ASP A 270 14.08 13.95 -3.10
N PRO A 271 14.19 13.07 -2.09
CA PRO A 271 13.04 12.43 -1.48
C PRO A 271 12.09 13.42 -0.78
N ILE A 272 12.60 14.54 -0.27
CA ILE A 272 11.79 15.55 0.40
C ILE A 272 10.89 16.25 -0.61
N LYS A 273 11.45 16.61 -1.78
CA LYS A 273 10.65 17.19 -2.87
C LYS A 273 9.65 16.20 -3.46
N PHE A 274 10.05 14.94 -3.52
CA PHE A 274 9.18 13.85 -3.99
C PHE A 274 7.93 13.72 -3.11
N MET A 275 8.11 13.71 -1.80
CA MET A 275 6.99 13.66 -0.84
C MET A 275 6.17 14.95 -0.85
N ALA A 276 6.81 16.11 -0.87
CA ALA A 276 6.11 17.41 -0.92
C ALA A 276 5.21 17.48 -2.15
N LEU A 277 5.72 17.10 -3.32
CA LEU A 277 4.93 17.03 -4.56
C LEU A 277 3.75 16.08 -4.43
N SER A 278 3.93 14.92 -3.78
CA SER A 278 2.86 13.96 -3.56
C SER A 278 1.73 14.57 -2.73
N VAL A 279 2.07 15.23 -1.62
CA VAL A 279 1.09 15.91 -0.76
C VAL A 279 0.38 17.04 -1.52
N GLU A 280 1.11 17.84 -2.29
CA GLU A 280 0.54 18.92 -3.12
C GLU A 280 -0.45 18.37 -4.16
N ASN A 281 -0.08 17.30 -4.87
CA ASN A 281 -0.94 16.67 -5.88
C ASN A 281 -2.21 16.07 -5.27
N LEU A 282 -2.12 15.39 -4.13
CA LEU A 282 -3.28 14.87 -3.42
C LEU A 282 -4.22 16.00 -2.98
N ASN A 283 -3.70 17.07 -2.41
CA ASN A 283 -4.50 18.22 -1.98
C ASN A 283 -5.15 18.95 -3.15
N LEU A 284 -4.42 19.09 -4.27
CA LEU A 284 -4.96 19.68 -5.49
C LEU A 284 -6.09 18.79 -6.05
N ALA A 285 -5.89 17.47 -6.12
CA ALA A 285 -6.92 16.53 -6.58
C ALA A 285 -8.18 16.59 -5.70
N LYS A 286 -8.02 16.67 -4.37
CA LYS A 286 -9.12 16.84 -3.42
C LYS A 286 -9.91 18.13 -3.66
N SER A 287 -9.20 19.24 -3.94
CA SER A 287 -9.82 20.51 -4.27
C SER A 287 -10.60 20.46 -5.58
N VAL A 288 -10.03 19.80 -6.60
CA VAL A 288 -10.73 19.56 -7.88
C VAL A 288 -11.99 18.73 -7.69
N VAL A 289 -11.94 17.66 -6.89
CA VAL A 289 -13.11 16.83 -6.58
C VAL A 289 -14.21 17.65 -5.92
N THR A 290 -13.87 18.51 -4.97
CA THR A 290 -14.83 19.42 -4.32
C THR A 290 -15.53 20.31 -5.35
N LEU A 291 -14.76 20.98 -6.22
CA LEU A 291 -15.30 21.84 -7.29
C LEU A 291 -16.16 21.04 -8.28
N MET A 292 -15.79 19.84 -8.63
CA MET A 292 -16.58 18.96 -9.50
C MET A 292 -17.94 18.65 -8.91
N LYS A 293 -18.00 18.33 -7.63
CA LYS A 293 -19.27 18.05 -6.92
C LYS A 293 -20.16 19.29 -6.88
N GLU A 294 -19.62 20.45 -6.56
CA GLU A 294 -20.33 21.72 -6.56
C GLU A 294 -20.90 22.11 -7.93
N ARG A 295 -20.27 21.61 -9.01
CA ARG A 295 -20.66 21.91 -10.40
C ARG A 295 -21.46 20.82 -11.09
N GLY A 296 -22.03 19.90 -10.35
CA GLY A 296 -22.97 18.92 -10.86
C GLY A 296 -22.33 17.68 -11.50
N ALA A 297 -21.14 17.25 -11.02
CA ALA A 297 -20.52 16.02 -11.48
C ALA A 297 -21.41 14.77 -11.25
N GLU A 298 -22.18 14.76 -10.16
CA GLU A 298 -23.09 13.65 -9.84
C GLU A 298 -24.24 13.57 -10.86
N GLU A 299 -24.83 14.70 -11.22
CA GLU A 299 -25.87 14.80 -12.22
C GLU A 299 -25.39 14.40 -13.62
N LEU A 300 -24.14 14.72 -13.98
CA LEU A 300 -23.55 14.26 -15.23
C LEU A 300 -23.33 12.75 -15.23
N ARG A 301 -22.81 12.18 -14.13
CA ARG A 301 -22.59 10.73 -14.00
C ARG A 301 -23.89 9.91 -14.04
N ALA A 302 -24.98 10.47 -13.58
CA ALA A 302 -26.29 9.84 -13.62
C ALA A 302 -26.87 9.76 -15.03
N GLN A 303 -26.26 10.40 -16.03
CA GLN A 303 -26.72 10.44 -17.42
C GLN A 303 -25.78 9.63 -18.33
N SER A 304 -26.34 8.83 -19.21
CA SER A 304 -25.58 8.11 -20.22
C SER A 304 -24.98 9.06 -21.27
N GLY A 305 -23.79 8.75 -21.76
CA GLY A 305 -23.15 9.45 -22.86
C GLY A 305 -22.58 10.84 -22.53
N LYS A 306 -22.29 11.12 -21.25
CA LYS A 306 -21.78 12.40 -20.77
C LYS A 306 -20.25 12.46 -20.57
N GLY A 307 -19.52 11.55 -21.18
CA GLY A 307 -18.05 11.51 -21.09
C GLY A 307 -17.36 12.81 -21.52
N PRO A 308 -17.67 13.41 -22.70
CA PRO A 308 -17.08 14.69 -23.10
C PRO A 308 -17.37 15.83 -22.14
N GLU A 309 -18.60 15.95 -21.64
CA GLU A 309 -19.00 16.99 -20.67
C GLU A 309 -18.27 16.80 -19.35
N MET A 310 -18.13 15.56 -18.85
CA MET A 310 -17.35 15.26 -17.66
C MET A 310 -15.88 15.64 -17.84
N SER A 311 -15.27 15.32 -18.97
CA SER A 311 -13.88 15.70 -19.26
C SER A 311 -13.68 17.21 -19.31
N ILE A 312 -14.67 17.96 -19.82
CA ILE A 312 -14.66 19.44 -19.81
C ILE A 312 -14.75 19.94 -18.37
N LEU A 313 -15.66 19.39 -17.57
CA LEU A 313 -15.84 19.76 -16.16
C LEU A 313 -14.55 19.54 -15.36
N ILE A 314 -13.91 18.36 -15.47
CA ILE A 314 -12.65 18.06 -14.81
C ILE A 314 -11.57 19.09 -15.18
N ARG A 315 -11.39 19.33 -16.49
CA ARG A 315 -10.39 20.30 -16.98
C ARG A 315 -10.63 21.70 -16.44
N ASP A 316 -11.87 22.14 -16.39
CA ASP A 316 -12.23 23.49 -15.96
C ASP A 316 -12.04 23.62 -14.42
N CYS A 317 -12.37 22.57 -13.65
CA CYS A 317 -12.09 22.51 -12.22
C CYS A 317 -10.56 22.50 -11.92
N ILE A 318 -9.76 21.78 -12.70
CA ILE A 318 -8.28 21.80 -12.55
C ILE A 318 -7.70 23.20 -12.76
N ARG A 319 -8.25 23.97 -13.72
CA ARG A 319 -7.78 25.35 -13.98
C ARG A 319 -8.13 26.32 -12.86
N GLU A 320 -9.17 26.05 -12.11
CA GLU A 320 -9.64 26.90 -11.02
C GLU A 320 -9.07 26.50 -9.65
N ALA A 321 -8.86 25.21 -9.41
CA ALA A 321 -8.22 24.73 -8.20
C ALA A 321 -6.76 25.17 -8.19
N LYS A 322 -6.43 26.18 -7.37
CA LYS A 322 -5.08 26.73 -7.24
C LYS A 322 -4.64 26.68 -5.78
#